data_fb771110a184b78e9694c2294c30f2c8
#
_entry.id   fb771110a184b78e9694c2294c30f2c8
#
_cell.length_a   1.000
_cell.length_b   1.000
_cell.length_c   1.000
_cell.angle_alpha   90.00
_cell.angle_beta   90.00
_cell.angle_gamma   90.00
#
_symmetry.space_group_name_H-M   'P 1'
#
loop_
_entity.id
_entity.type
_entity.pdbx_description
1 polymer ?
#
loop_
_entity_poly.entity_id
_entity_poly.type
_entity_poly.pdbx_seq_one_letter_code
_entity_poly.pdbx_strand_id
1 'polypeptide(L)'
;MRKWFLLFLTGLSLMGCSSDGLSGKKPPEPTIEIGNKTFETTLGTYCWGNTCVDTAGPIDLLEGKEPIKVKQGEIISLVMDYNPKPNEFYLGQINEDKETEIVLKDNQFSAPTKKGIYYYSYGVWWMDNKTKNVSNGDAFYAFAIEVN
;
A
#
# COMPACT_ATOMS: atom_id res chain seq x y z
N MET A 1 -17.83 -17.02 -67.25
CA MET A 1 -18.38 -16.23 -66.13
C MET A 1 -17.58 -16.54 -64.89
N ARG A 2 -16.64 -15.71 -64.54
CA ARG A 2 -15.79 -15.89 -63.35
C ARG A 2 -16.39 -15.09 -62.21
N LYS A 3 -16.94 -15.77 -61.20
CA LYS A 3 -17.40 -15.16 -59.95
C LYS A 3 -16.19 -14.95 -59.07
N TRP A 4 -15.84 -13.71 -58.83
CA TRP A 4 -14.85 -13.30 -57.88
C TRP A 4 -15.49 -13.22 -56.49
N PHE A 5 -15.09 -14.13 -55.64
CA PHE A 5 -15.45 -14.12 -54.21
C PHE A 5 -14.47 -13.19 -53.50
N LEU A 6 -14.94 -12.02 -53.14
CA LEU A 6 -14.23 -11.14 -52.22
C LEU A 6 -14.42 -11.64 -50.81
N LEU A 7 -13.39 -12.27 -50.28
CA LEU A 7 -13.32 -12.60 -48.83
C LEU A 7 -13.05 -11.30 -48.08
N PHE A 8 -14.06 -10.82 -47.38
CA PHE A 8 -13.92 -9.76 -46.38
C PHE A 8 -13.30 -10.37 -45.12
N LEU A 9 -12.01 -10.15 -44.93
CA LEU A 9 -11.30 -10.48 -43.72
C LEU A 9 -11.60 -9.39 -42.69
N THR A 10 -12.63 -9.59 -41.86
CA THR A 10 -12.89 -8.75 -40.69
C THR A 10 -11.81 -8.99 -39.67
N GLY A 11 -10.84 -8.07 -39.63
CA GLY A 11 -9.85 -8.03 -38.57
C GLY A 11 -10.53 -7.77 -37.23
N LEU A 12 -10.58 -8.78 -36.37
CA LEU A 12 -10.95 -8.66 -34.97
C LEU A 12 -9.81 -7.87 -34.29
N SER A 13 -10.03 -6.59 -34.12
CA SER A 13 -9.19 -5.78 -33.23
C SER A 13 -9.43 -6.28 -31.80
N LEU A 14 -8.56 -7.15 -31.33
CA LEU A 14 -8.44 -7.43 -29.91
C LEU A 14 -7.98 -6.12 -29.25
N MET A 15 -8.94 -5.35 -28.74
CA MET A 15 -8.66 -4.34 -27.75
C MET A 15 -8.08 -5.06 -26.54
N GLY A 16 -6.76 -5.15 -26.49
CA GLY A 16 -6.07 -5.58 -25.31
C GLY A 16 -6.45 -4.61 -24.19
N CYS A 17 -7.12 -5.11 -23.15
CA CYS A 17 -7.15 -4.42 -21.88
C CYS A 17 -5.70 -4.16 -21.51
N SER A 18 -5.26 -2.89 -21.54
CA SER A 18 -4.02 -2.50 -20.92
C SER A 18 -4.20 -2.78 -19.44
N SER A 19 -3.65 -3.89 -18.95
CA SER A 19 -3.46 -4.05 -17.53
C SER A 19 -2.53 -2.93 -17.09
N ASP A 20 -2.91 -2.18 -16.08
CA ASP A 20 -2.15 -1.06 -15.51
C ASP A 20 -0.82 -1.51 -14.88
N GLY A 21 -0.31 -2.67 -15.27
CA GLY A 21 0.90 -3.29 -14.76
C GLY A 21 0.76 -3.87 -13.35
N LEU A 22 -0.39 -3.70 -12.70
CA LEU A 22 -0.67 -4.26 -11.38
C LEU A 22 -1.22 -5.69 -11.51
N SER A 23 -0.71 -6.60 -10.70
CA SER A 23 -1.11 -8.01 -10.67
C SER A 23 -1.58 -8.43 -9.28
N GLY A 24 -2.33 -9.54 -9.25
CA GLY A 24 -2.90 -10.08 -8.03
C GLY A 24 -4.34 -9.62 -7.77
N LYS A 25 -5.03 -10.32 -6.89
CA LYS A 25 -6.43 -10.05 -6.50
C LYS A 25 -6.54 -9.00 -5.39
N LYS A 26 -5.47 -8.79 -4.66
CA LYS A 26 -5.34 -7.85 -3.54
C LYS A 26 -4.01 -7.10 -3.67
N PRO A 27 -3.90 -5.92 -3.04
CA PRO A 27 -2.62 -5.24 -2.98
C PRO A 27 -1.57 -6.09 -2.24
N PRO A 28 -0.28 -5.94 -2.59
CA PRO A 28 0.80 -6.58 -1.85
C PRO A 28 0.87 -6.03 -0.43
N GLU A 29 1.29 -6.84 0.52
CA GLU A 29 1.43 -6.43 1.91
C GLU A 29 2.89 -6.11 2.22
N PRO A 30 3.19 -4.87 2.66
CA PRO A 30 4.52 -4.52 3.09
C PRO A 30 4.87 -5.17 4.42
N THR A 31 6.15 -5.34 4.66
CA THR A 31 6.69 -5.76 5.95
C THR A 31 7.37 -4.60 6.67
N ILE A 32 7.51 -4.73 7.97
CA ILE A 32 8.21 -3.79 8.84
C ILE A 32 9.52 -4.46 9.24
N GLU A 33 10.64 -3.81 8.97
CA GLU A 33 11.96 -4.29 9.37
C GLU A 33 12.54 -3.40 10.47
N ILE A 34 12.96 -4.02 11.56
CA ILE A 34 13.58 -3.38 12.73
C ILE A 34 14.79 -4.18 13.13
N GLY A 35 15.99 -3.65 12.89
CA GLY A 35 17.23 -4.40 13.04
C GLY A 35 17.25 -5.63 12.10
N ASN A 36 17.31 -6.82 12.68
CA ASN A 36 17.27 -8.10 11.94
C ASN A 36 15.92 -8.83 12.04
N LYS A 37 14.89 -8.16 12.53
CA LYS A 37 13.54 -8.71 12.68
C LYS A 37 12.58 -8.14 11.65
N THR A 38 11.67 -8.98 11.19
CA THR A 38 10.62 -8.64 10.25
C THR A 38 9.26 -8.89 10.87
N PHE A 39 8.34 -7.95 10.69
CA PHE A 39 6.98 -8.00 11.20
C PHE A 39 5.99 -7.74 10.06
N GLU A 40 4.78 -8.25 10.20
CA GLU A 40 3.70 -8.06 9.25
C GLU A 40 2.91 -6.78 9.53
N THR A 41 2.36 -6.20 8.48
CA THR A 41 1.32 -5.16 8.56
C THR A 41 -0.07 -5.80 8.51
N THR A 42 -1.10 -5.01 8.76
CA THR A 42 -2.50 -5.41 8.54
C THR A 42 -3.09 -4.59 7.41
N LEU A 43 -3.56 -5.26 6.37
CA LEU A 43 -4.24 -4.60 5.24
C LEU A 43 -5.54 -3.97 5.71
N GLY A 44 -5.69 -2.69 5.44
CA GLY A 44 -6.89 -1.89 5.68
C GLY A 44 -7.66 -1.61 4.39
N THR A 45 -8.15 -0.38 4.27
CA THR A 45 -8.86 0.10 3.07
C THR A 45 -7.96 0.07 1.84
N TYR A 46 -8.51 -0.38 0.71
CA TYR A 46 -7.78 -0.38 -0.56
C TYR A 46 -8.71 -0.33 -1.77
N CYS A 47 -8.19 0.13 -2.89
CA CYS A 47 -8.73 -0.09 -4.22
C CYS A 47 -7.70 -0.83 -5.08
N TRP A 48 -8.08 -1.98 -5.63
CA TRP A 48 -7.19 -2.84 -6.41
C TRP A 48 -7.95 -3.54 -7.54
N GLY A 49 -7.48 -3.36 -8.77
CA GLY A 49 -8.23 -3.81 -9.94
C GLY A 49 -9.60 -3.12 -9.98
N ASN A 50 -10.66 -3.92 -10.04
CA ASN A 50 -12.04 -3.42 -10.05
C ASN A 50 -12.73 -3.48 -8.69
N THR A 51 -11.99 -3.69 -7.61
CA THR A 51 -12.53 -3.90 -6.27
C THR A 51 -11.99 -2.86 -5.30
N CYS A 52 -12.90 -2.20 -4.59
CA CYS A 52 -12.55 -1.37 -3.44
C CYS A 52 -13.14 -2.01 -2.17
N VAL A 53 -12.35 -2.02 -1.11
CA VAL A 53 -12.72 -2.52 0.21
C VAL A 53 -12.50 -1.41 1.23
N ASP A 54 -13.50 -1.13 2.03
CA ASP A 54 -13.43 -0.16 3.12
C ASP A 54 -13.33 -0.89 4.46
N THR A 55 -12.47 -0.42 5.36
CA THR A 55 -12.25 -1.00 6.68
C THR A 55 -12.33 0.08 7.76
N ALA A 56 -12.35 -0.36 9.02
CA ALA A 56 -12.15 0.53 10.16
C ALA A 56 -10.76 1.19 10.14
N GLY A 57 -10.57 2.24 10.92
CA GLY A 57 -9.28 2.90 11.10
C GLY A 57 -8.25 2.02 11.82
N PRO A 58 -6.97 2.47 11.89
CA PRO A 58 -5.88 1.64 12.39
C PRO A 58 -6.09 1.11 13.83
N ILE A 59 -6.66 1.91 14.71
CA ILE A 59 -6.88 1.51 16.12
C ILE A 59 -7.84 0.34 16.20
N ASP A 60 -9.01 0.45 15.56
CA ASP A 60 -10.03 -0.61 15.59
C ASP A 60 -9.58 -1.83 14.78
N LEU A 61 -8.88 -1.60 13.66
CA LEU A 61 -8.37 -2.68 12.80
C LEU A 61 -7.31 -3.54 13.52
N LEU A 62 -6.60 -2.95 14.48
CA LEU A 62 -5.55 -3.61 15.26
C LEU A 62 -6.01 -4.07 16.63
N GLU A 63 -7.31 -3.97 16.93
CA GLU A 63 -7.86 -4.44 18.21
C GLU A 63 -7.49 -5.91 18.46
N GLY A 64 -6.96 -6.19 19.65
CA GLY A 64 -6.51 -7.52 20.04
C GLY A 64 -5.15 -7.97 19.47
N LYS A 65 -4.48 -7.14 18.67
CA LYS A 65 -3.12 -7.41 18.19
C LYS A 65 -2.07 -6.78 19.12
N GLU A 66 -1.02 -7.53 19.38
CA GLU A 66 0.12 -7.04 20.16
C GLU A 66 0.93 -6.01 19.37
N PRO A 67 1.24 -4.82 19.94
CA PRO A 67 2.13 -3.87 19.31
C PRO A 67 3.57 -4.40 19.24
N ILE A 68 4.31 -3.97 18.24
CA ILE A 68 5.73 -4.30 18.07
C ILE A 68 6.55 -3.52 19.09
N LYS A 69 7.29 -4.21 19.94
CA LYS A 69 8.16 -3.56 20.94
C LYS A 69 9.41 -2.99 20.28
N VAL A 70 9.64 -1.71 20.51
CA VAL A 70 10.78 -0.97 19.94
C VAL A 70 11.44 -0.10 20.99
N LYS A 71 12.70 0.25 20.76
CA LYS A 71 13.43 1.22 21.57
C LYS A 71 13.14 2.65 21.09
N GLN A 72 13.32 3.61 21.98
CA GLN A 72 13.24 5.03 21.63
C GLN A 72 14.20 5.36 20.49
N GLY A 73 13.69 6.02 19.44
CA GLY A 73 14.48 6.43 18.27
C GLY A 73 14.97 5.31 17.36
N GLU A 74 14.53 4.08 17.58
CA GLU A 74 14.93 2.94 16.73
C GLU A 74 14.45 3.14 15.28
N ILE A 75 15.28 2.77 14.32
CA ILE A 75 14.96 2.92 12.90
C ILE A 75 14.02 1.80 12.47
N ILE A 76 12.93 2.20 11.83
CA ILE A 76 11.89 1.32 11.29
C ILE A 76 11.85 1.49 9.78
N SER A 77 11.97 0.38 9.06
CA SER A 77 11.89 0.35 7.59
C SER A 77 10.57 -0.28 7.14
N LEU A 78 9.94 0.33 6.15
CA LEU A 78 8.76 -0.20 5.48
C LEU A 78 9.19 -0.79 4.13
N VAL A 79 9.04 -2.11 3.97
CA VAL A 79 9.55 -2.84 2.81
C VAL A 79 8.40 -3.42 1.99
N MET A 80 8.33 -3.04 0.73
CA MET A 80 7.35 -3.52 -0.23
C MET A 80 8.06 -4.36 -1.30
N ASP A 81 7.90 -5.69 -1.23
CA ASP A 81 8.43 -6.61 -2.24
C ASP A 81 7.39 -6.84 -3.35
N TYR A 82 7.28 -5.87 -4.23
CA TYR A 82 6.33 -5.88 -5.35
C TYR A 82 6.84 -4.99 -6.48
N ASN A 83 6.57 -5.36 -7.71
CA ASN A 83 6.82 -4.54 -8.89
C ASN A 83 5.54 -4.42 -9.75
N PRO A 84 5.19 -3.19 -10.22
CA PRO A 84 5.91 -1.94 -10.00
C PRO A 84 5.79 -1.44 -8.55
N LYS A 85 6.78 -0.67 -8.10
CA LYS A 85 6.73 -0.02 -6.78
C LYS A 85 5.66 1.07 -6.76
N PRO A 86 4.98 1.30 -5.62
CA PRO A 86 4.16 2.49 -5.47
C PRO A 86 5.03 3.74 -5.58
N ASN A 87 4.44 4.85 -6.03
CA ASN A 87 5.14 6.11 -6.30
C ASN A 87 4.66 7.30 -5.45
N GLU A 88 3.63 7.11 -4.64
CA GLU A 88 3.22 8.05 -3.59
C GLU A 88 3.01 7.33 -2.26
N PHE A 89 3.33 8.01 -1.16
CA PHE A 89 3.35 7.45 0.19
C PHE A 89 2.81 8.45 1.21
N TYR A 90 2.17 7.91 2.24
CA TYR A 90 1.74 8.64 3.42
C TYR A 90 1.97 7.78 4.66
N LEU A 91 2.48 8.36 5.74
CA LEU A 91 2.56 7.70 7.03
C LEU A 91 1.92 8.60 8.09
N GLY A 92 0.76 8.20 8.57
CA GLY A 92 0.10 8.83 9.72
C GLY A 92 0.46 8.11 11.00
N GLN A 93 0.86 8.84 12.03
CA GLN A 93 1.09 8.35 13.38
C GLN A 93 -0.01 8.84 14.30
N ILE A 94 -0.68 7.95 15.00
CA ILE A 94 -1.76 8.25 15.92
C ILE A 94 -1.33 7.92 17.35
N ASN A 95 -1.39 8.91 18.21
CA ASN A 95 -1.15 8.77 19.65
C ASN A 95 -2.05 9.74 20.41
N GLU A 96 -2.71 9.27 21.47
CA GLU A 96 -3.64 10.07 22.28
C GLU A 96 -4.69 10.81 21.40
N ASP A 97 -5.33 10.11 20.48
CA ASP A 97 -6.35 10.60 19.53
C ASP A 97 -5.88 11.73 18.60
N LYS A 98 -4.57 11.95 18.51
CA LYS A 98 -3.96 12.90 17.59
C LYS A 98 -3.20 12.19 16.48
N GLU A 99 -3.54 12.50 15.25
CA GLU A 99 -2.80 12.06 14.07
C GLU A 99 -1.77 13.11 13.65
N THR A 100 -0.56 12.64 13.33
CA THR A 100 0.55 13.47 12.84
C THR A 100 1.17 12.75 11.64
N GLU A 101 1.38 13.47 10.56
CA GLU A 101 2.11 12.95 9.41
C GLU A 101 3.60 12.82 9.71
N ILE A 102 4.15 11.65 9.40
CA ILE A 102 5.58 11.34 9.54
C ILE A 102 6.21 11.31 8.15
N VAL A 103 7.25 12.12 7.96
CA VAL A 103 7.99 12.12 6.70
C VAL A 103 8.88 10.89 6.63
N LEU A 104 8.67 10.08 5.59
CA LEU A 104 9.53 8.93 5.27
C LEU A 104 10.77 9.41 4.51
N LYS A 105 11.94 8.89 4.90
CA LYS A 105 13.19 9.04 4.18
C LYS A 105 13.71 7.66 3.81
N ASP A 106 13.80 7.38 2.52
CA ASP A 106 14.20 6.06 2.00
C ASP A 106 13.35 4.91 2.59
N ASN A 107 12.04 5.13 2.68
CA ASN A 107 11.07 4.21 3.31
C ASN A 107 11.34 3.91 4.80
N GLN A 108 12.02 4.81 5.48
CA GLN A 108 12.38 4.68 6.90
C GLN A 108 11.88 5.86 7.72
N PHE A 109 11.66 5.60 8.99
CA PHE A 109 11.41 6.61 10.01
C PHE A 109 11.97 6.16 11.36
N SER A 110 12.10 7.09 12.30
CA SER A 110 12.55 6.80 13.67
C SER A 110 11.35 6.62 14.59
N ALA A 111 11.39 5.61 15.46
CA ALA A 111 10.42 5.47 16.53
C ALA A 111 10.43 6.73 17.43
N PRO A 112 9.26 7.11 17.99
CA PRO A 112 9.20 8.22 18.93
C PRO A 112 10.16 8.05 20.12
N THR A 113 10.57 9.17 20.71
CA THR A 113 11.42 9.18 21.91
C THR A 113 10.61 9.10 23.21
N LYS A 114 9.32 9.48 23.15
CA LYS A 114 8.40 9.35 24.30
C LYS A 114 7.87 7.92 24.35
N LYS A 115 7.90 7.31 25.53
CA LYS A 115 7.31 5.98 25.79
C LYS A 115 5.80 6.00 25.55
N GLY A 116 5.28 4.91 25.00
CA GLY A 116 3.85 4.78 24.75
C GLY A 116 3.54 3.86 23.56
N ILE A 117 2.25 3.74 23.26
CA ILE A 117 1.74 2.99 22.11
C ILE A 117 1.39 3.97 21.01
N TYR A 118 1.87 3.68 19.81
CA TYR A 118 1.65 4.47 18.63
C TYR A 118 1.06 3.59 17.53
N TYR A 119 -0.05 4.04 16.96
CA TYR A 119 -0.69 3.39 15.83
C TYR A 119 -0.29 4.11 14.54
N TYR A 120 -0.15 3.34 13.47
CA TYR A 120 0.25 3.89 12.17
C TYR A 120 -0.73 3.49 11.09
N SER A 121 -0.97 4.45 10.20
CA SER A 121 -1.63 4.24 8.91
C SER A 121 -0.64 4.53 7.79
N TYR A 122 -0.22 3.50 7.09
CA TYR A 122 0.69 3.60 5.95
C TYR A 122 -0.08 3.49 4.65
N GLY A 123 -0.22 4.60 3.95
CA GLY A 123 -0.88 4.69 2.65
C GLY A 123 0.12 4.64 1.51
N VAL A 124 -0.20 3.89 0.47
CA VAL A 124 0.58 3.81 -0.75
C VAL A 124 -0.31 3.92 -1.98
N TRP A 125 0.18 4.57 -3.03
CA TRP A 125 -0.52 4.73 -4.29
C TRP A 125 0.38 4.36 -5.46
N TRP A 126 -0.20 3.68 -6.44
CA TRP A 126 0.37 3.48 -7.77
C TRP A 126 -0.29 4.48 -8.71
N MET A 127 0.20 5.72 -8.67
CA MET A 127 -0.33 6.80 -9.50
C MET A 127 0.03 6.58 -10.96
N ASP A 128 -0.92 6.89 -11.84
CA ASP A 128 -0.71 6.77 -13.28
C ASP A 128 0.32 7.80 -13.76
N ASN A 129 1.26 7.35 -14.60
CA ASN A 129 2.32 8.22 -15.12
C ASN A 129 1.85 9.12 -16.28
N LYS A 130 0.72 8.79 -16.90
CA LYS A 130 0.21 9.49 -18.09
C LYS A 130 -0.93 10.44 -17.75
N THR A 131 -1.74 10.08 -16.78
CA THR A 131 -2.94 10.84 -16.39
C THR A 131 -2.80 11.36 -14.97
N LYS A 132 -2.78 12.69 -14.83
CA LYS A 132 -2.64 13.35 -13.54
C LYS A 132 -3.81 13.01 -12.60
N ASN A 133 -3.52 12.80 -11.34
CA ASN A 133 -4.49 12.52 -10.26
C ASN A 133 -5.32 11.24 -10.48
N VAL A 134 -4.81 10.29 -11.23
CA VAL A 134 -5.40 8.96 -11.40
C VAL A 134 -4.54 7.93 -10.69
N SER A 135 -5.15 7.13 -9.81
CA SER A 135 -4.51 5.99 -9.16
C SER A 135 -4.92 4.70 -9.87
N ASN A 136 -3.93 3.88 -10.20
CA ASN A 136 -4.14 2.54 -10.74
C ASN A 136 -4.38 1.50 -9.63
N GLY A 137 -4.02 1.84 -8.40
CA GLY A 137 -4.25 1.06 -7.20
C GLY A 137 -3.75 1.82 -5.99
N ASP A 138 -4.36 1.58 -4.85
CA ASP A 138 -3.97 2.14 -3.57
C ASP A 138 -4.30 1.21 -2.42
N ALA A 139 -3.59 1.35 -1.33
CA ALA A 139 -3.85 0.59 -0.12
C ALA A 139 -3.35 1.33 1.12
N PHE A 140 -4.04 1.10 2.23
CA PHE A 140 -3.64 1.50 3.57
C PHE A 140 -3.33 0.26 4.41
N TYR A 141 -2.26 0.34 5.18
CA TYR A 141 -1.83 -0.73 6.07
C TYR A 141 -1.70 -0.18 7.48
N ALA A 142 -2.13 -0.98 8.45
CA ALA A 142 -2.04 -0.61 9.86
C ALA A 142 -0.97 -1.43 10.58
N PHE A 143 -0.30 -0.82 11.52
CA PHE A 143 0.56 -1.45 12.51
C PHE A 143 0.68 -0.59 13.76
N ALA A 144 1.09 -1.18 14.85
CA ALA A 144 1.31 -0.48 16.11
C ALA A 144 2.68 -0.82 16.69
N ILE A 145 3.31 0.17 17.32
CA ILE A 145 4.53 -0.02 18.08
C ILE A 145 4.32 0.38 19.53
N GLU A 146 5.02 -0.28 20.44
CA GLU A 146 5.16 0.10 21.83
C GLU A 146 6.60 0.55 22.08
N VAL A 147 6.78 1.83 22.39
CA VAL A 147 8.09 2.40 22.71
C VAL A 147 8.37 2.23 24.19
N ASN A 148 9.43 1.51 24.52
CA ASN A 148 9.86 1.20 25.88
C ASN A 148 11.07 2.04 26.35
#